data_492ce4ce1cccfde2cb1f4ec30c5c3674
#
_entry.id   492ce4ce1cccfde2cb1f4ec30c5c3674
#
_cell.length_a   1.000
_cell.length_b   1.000
_cell.length_c   1.000
_cell.angle_alpha   90.00
_cell.angle_beta   90.00
_cell.angle_gamma   90.00
#
_symmetry.space_group_name_H-M   'P 1'
#
loop_
_entity.id
_entity.type
_entity.pdbx_description
1 polymer ?
#
loop_
_entity_poly.entity_id
_entity_poly.type
_entity_poly.pdbx_seq_one_letter_code
_entity_poly.pdbx_strand_id
1 'polypeptide(L)' 'MKFKKLRKTLEDMGFIFNDYTYTTPNYFTSRYCIEFLKDKKTVLEIRKRKITYIRKDFVEPFSKLGIKLGKQVEI' A
#
# COMPACT_ATOMS: atom_id res chain seq x y z
N MET A 1 8.47 -6.51 6.77
CA MET A 1 7.20 -6.02 7.36
C MET A 1 6.05 -6.92 6.92
N LYS A 2 5.24 -7.35 7.85
CA LYS A 2 4.09 -8.20 7.51
C LYS A 2 2.92 -7.35 7.06
N PHE A 3 2.27 -7.78 5.98
CA PHE A 3 1.15 -7.06 5.40
C PHE A 3 0.00 -6.89 6.39
N LYS A 4 -0.30 -7.91 7.15
CA LYS A 4 -1.41 -7.86 8.12
C LYS A 4 -1.22 -6.71 9.12
N LYS A 5 0.01 -6.53 9.58
CA LYS A 5 0.33 -5.44 10.51
C LYS A 5 0.27 -4.08 9.82
N LEU A 6 0.80 -4.00 8.60
CA LEU A 6 0.74 -2.76 7.80
C LEU A 6 -0.71 -2.35 7.57
N ARG A 7 -1.54 -3.30 7.14
CA ARG A 7 -2.95 -3.05 6.88
C ARG A 7 -3.67 -2.53 8.12
N LYS A 8 -3.47 -3.20 9.26
CA LYS A 8 -4.11 -2.76 10.50
C LYS A 8 -3.69 -1.34 10.86
N THR A 9 -2.40 -1.06 10.78
CA THR A 9 -1.87 0.28 11.08
C THR A 9 -2.51 1.34 10.20
N LEU A 10 -2.59 1.09 8.91
CA LEU A 10 -3.14 2.07 7.96
C LEU A 10 -4.66 2.21 8.10
N GLU A 11 -5.37 1.09 8.31
CA GLU A 11 -6.81 1.16 8.51
C GLU A 11 -7.15 1.89 9.81
N ASP A 12 -6.37 1.69 10.87
CA ASP A 12 -6.54 2.43 12.12
C ASP A 12 -6.31 3.94 11.95
N MET A 13 -5.54 4.32 10.97
CA MET A 13 -5.30 5.73 10.62
C MET A 13 -6.36 6.29 9.68
N GLY A 14 -7.34 5.49 9.30
CA GLY A 14 -8.43 5.94 8.44
C GLY A 14 -8.23 5.71 6.95
N PHE A 15 -7.19 5.00 6.54
CA PHE A 15 -6.99 4.70 5.13
C PHE A 15 -7.84 3.51 4.71
N ILE A 16 -8.32 3.53 3.48
CA ILE A 16 -9.16 2.49 2.92
C ILE A 16 -8.30 1.52 2.11
N PHE A 17 -8.40 0.25 2.43
CA PHE A 17 -7.69 -0.81 1.73
C PHE A 17 -8.43 -1.21 0.46
N ASN A 18 -7.69 -1.36 -0.62
CA ASN A 18 -8.24 -1.81 -1.89
C ASN A 18 -7.27 -2.81 -2.53
N ASP A 19 -7.77 -4.02 -2.75
CA ASP A 19 -6.97 -5.11 -3.30
C ASP A 19 -7.42 -5.38 -4.74
N TYR A 20 -6.57 -5.04 -5.68
CA TYR A 20 -6.84 -5.27 -7.09
C TYR A 20 -6.40 -6.65 -7.59
N THR A 21 -5.84 -7.47 -6.72
CA THR A 21 -5.36 -8.79 -7.10
C THR A 21 -6.43 -9.60 -7.79
N TYR A 22 -7.67 -9.48 -7.32
CA TYR A 22 -8.78 -10.27 -7.85
C TYR A 22 -9.76 -9.47 -8.70
N THR A 23 -9.72 -8.14 -8.63
CA THR A 23 -10.73 -7.30 -9.26
C THR A 23 -10.26 -6.70 -10.58
N THR A 24 -8.96 -6.78 -10.87
CA THR A 24 -8.40 -6.20 -12.08
C THR A 24 -7.57 -7.24 -12.82
N PRO A 25 -8.20 -8.15 -13.55
CA PRO A 25 -7.47 -9.15 -14.34
C PRO A 25 -6.88 -8.48 -15.56
N ASN A 26 -5.85 -7.69 -15.37
CA ASN A 26 -5.20 -6.97 -16.44
C ASN A 26 -3.80 -7.53 -16.64
N TYR A 27 -3.46 -7.83 -17.88
CA TYR A 27 -2.16 -8.38 -18.22
C TYR A 27 -1.01 -7.42 -17.92
N PHE A 28 -1.29 -6.14 -17.86
CA PHE A 28 -0.28 -5.11 -17.67
C PHE A 28 -0.09 -4.74 -16.21
N THR A 29 -0.98 -5.16 -15.34
CA THR A 29 -0.85 -4.85 -13.93
C THR A 29 -0.29 -6.04 -13.17
N SER A 30 0.40 -5.77 -12.09
CA SER A 30 0.88 -6.80 -11.20
C SER A 30 -0.29 -7.53 -10.56
N ARG A 31 -0.17 -8.85 -10.42
CA ARG A 31 -1.17 -9.65 -9.70
C ARG A 31 -1.28 -9.24 -8.25
N TYR A 32 -0.28 -8.58 -7.73
CA TYR A 32 -0.20 -8.23 -6.33
C TYR A 32 -0.25 -6.72 -6.16
N CYS A 33 -1.15 -6.09 -6.89
CA CYS A 33 -1.37 -4.67 -6.74
C CYS A 33 -2.35 -4.45 -5.59
N ILE A 34 -1.84 -3.83 -4.55
CA ILE A 34 -2.61 -3.49 -3.37
C ILE A 34 -2.44 -1.98 -3.17
N GLU A 35 -3.53 -1.28 -2.85
CA GLU A 35 -3.38 0.13 -2.55
C GLU A 35 -4.20 0.55 -1.34
N PHE A 36 -3.75 1.61 -0.71
CA PHE A 36 -4.47 2.27 0.36
C PHE A 36 -4.82 3.68 -0.09
N LEU A 37 -6.06 4.09 0.17
CA LEU A 37 -6.60 5.35 -0.30
C LEU A 37 -7.04 6.24 0.85
N LYS A 38 -6.99 7.54 0.58
CA LYS A 38 -7.62 8.55 1.44
C LYS A 38 -8.32 9.55 0.52
N ASP A 39 -9.59 9.84 0.82
CA ASP A 39 -10.40 10.75 0.02
C ASP A 39 -10.42 10.33 -1.46
N LYS A 40 -10.57 9.03 -1.70
CA LYS A 40 -10.62 8.42 -3.03
C LYS A 40 -9.34 8.56 -3.84
N LYS A 41 -8.24 8.92 -3.19
CA LYS A 41 -6.93 9.05 -3.86
C LYS A 41 -5.94 8.06 -3.28
N THR A 42 -5.16 7.44 -4.14
CA THR A 42 -4.14 6.49 -3.72
C THR A 42 -3.08 7.20 -2.90
N VAL A 43 -2.78 6.62 -1.75
CA VAL A 43 -1.75 7.13 -0.84
C VAL A 43 -0.53 6.23 -0.84
N LEU A 44 -0.75 4.92 -0.97
CA LEU A 44 0.32 3.93 -0.95
C LEU A 44 -0.04 2.78 -1.87
N GLU A 45 0.94 2.30 -2.63
CA GLU A 45 0.78 1.12 -3.47
C GLU A 45 1.85 0.08 -3.13
N ILE A 46 1.42 -1.18 -3.17
CA ILE A 46 2.31 -2.33 -3.02
C ILE A 46 2.19 -3.16 -4.28
N ARG A 47 3.31 -3.38 -4.96
CA ARG A 47 3.39 -4.25 -6.14
C ARG A 47 4.55 -5.21 -5.97
N LYS A 48 4.33 -6.47 -6.33
CA LYS A 48 5.37 -7.50 -6.23
C LYS A 48 5.99 -7.54 -4.82
N ARG A 49 5.13 -7.40 -3.81
CA ARG A 49 5.51 -7.47 -2.40
C ARG A 49 6.47 -6.37 -1.96
N LYS A 50 6.46 -5.24 -2.67
CA LYS A 50 7.25 -4.06 -2.30
C LYS A 50 6.38 -2.83 -2.30
N ILE A 51 6.72 -1.89 -1.44
CA ILE A 51 6.07 -0.59 -1.45
C ILE A 51 6.65 0.20 -2.63
N THR A 52 5.82 0.45 -3.64
CA THR A 52 6.25 1.08 -4.88
C THR A 52 5.81 2.52 -5.04
N TYR A 53 4.88 2.96 -4.21
CA TYR A 53 4.39 4.34 -4.29
C TYR A 53 3.94 4.80 -2.91
N ILE A 54 4.34 6.00 -2.55
CA ILE A 54 3.82 6.72 -1.38
C ILE A 54 3.57 8.15 -1.82
N ARG A 55 2.34 8.64 -1.58
CA ARG A 55 2.00 10.01 -1.93
C ARG A 55 2.91 10.97 -1.16
N LYS A 56 3.32 12.04 -1.84
CA LYS A 56 4.35 12.95 -1.36
C LYS A 56 4.11 13.46 0.06
N ASP A 57 2.88 13.83 0.37
CA ASP A 57 2.53 14.41 1.67
C ASP A 57 2.51 13.36 2.80
N PHE A 58 2.59 12.08 2.46
CA PHE A 58 2.62 11.01 3.46
C PHE A 58 3.99 10.35 3.60
N VAL A 59 4.97 10.75 2.80
CA VAL A 59 6.31 10.15 2.86
C VAL A 59 6.91 10.29 4.26
N GLU A 60 6.86 11.48 4.83
CA GLU A 60 7.45 11.72 6.14
C GLU A 60 6.68 11.02 7.26
N PRO A 61 5.35 11.16 7.38
CA PRO A 61 4.61 10.44 8.42
C PRO A 61 4.80 8.93 8.36
N PHE A 62 4.78 8.36 7.16
CA PHE A 62 4.96 6.92 7.00
C PHE A 62 6.38 6.48 7.33
N SER A 63 7.37 7.30 7.01
CA SER A 63 8.76 6.99 7.35
C SER A 63 8.96 6.79 8.84
N LYS A 64 8.27 7.55 9.66
CA LYS A 64 8.32 7.42 11.12
C LYS A 64 7.76 6.10 11.60
N LEU A 65 6.93 5.45 10.80
CA LEU A 65 6.33 4.15 11.09
C LEU A 65 7.10 3.00 10.44
N GLY A 66 8.23 3.30 9.81
CA GLY A 66 9.01 2.30 9.09
C GLY A 66 8.45 1.96 7.71
N ILE A 67 7.50 2.74 7.21
CA ILE A 67 6.87 2.53 5.91
C ILE A 67 7.60 3.41 4.89
N LYS A 68 8.39 2.79 4.02
CA LYS A 68 9.26 3.50 3.07
C LYS A 68 9.20 2.84 1.70
N LEU A 69 9.48 3.62 0.66
CA LEU A 69 9.59 3.09 -0.70
C LEU A 69 10.65 1.99 -0.75
N GLY A 70 10.34 0.94 -1.48
CA GLY A 70 11.25 -0.20 -1.63
C GLY A 70 11.19 -1.20 -0.50
N LYS A 71 10.48 -0.91 0.57
CA LYS A 71 10.34 -1.83 1.70
C LYS A 71 9.57 -3.08 1.27
N GLN A 72 10.09 -4.25 1.59
CA GLN A 72 9.38 -5.50 1.30
C GLN A 72 8.25 -5.72 2.27
N VAL A 73 7.14 -6.23 1.74
CA VAL A 73 5.95 -6.55 2.51
C VAL A 73 5.66 -8.03 2.36
N GLU A 74 5.62 -8.74 3.46
CA GLU A 74 5.31 -10.17 3.49
C GLU A 74 3.79 -10.35 3.51
N ILE A 75 3.30 -10.98 2.48
CA ILE A 75 1.86 -11.22 2.33
C ILE A 75 1.48 -12.61 2.78
#